data_0f5a97cbbac72efd4f32094b8ca584a4
#
_entry.id   0f5a97cbbac72efd4f32094b8ca584a4
#
_cell.length_a   1.000
_cell.length_b   1.000
_cell.length_c   1.000
_cell.angle_alpha   90.00
_cell.angle_beta   90.00
_cell.angle_gamma   90.00
#
_symmetry.space_group_name_H-M   'P 1'
#
loop_
_entity.id
_entity.type
_entity.pdbx_description
1 polymer ?
#
loop_
_entity_poly.entity_id
_entity_poly.type
_entity_poly.pdbx_seq_one_letter_code
_entity_poly.pdbx_strand_id
1 'polypeptide(L)'
;NFLMTVATVGAFALAIYEKSGDYNEAIAVMLFYQIGELFQSYAVGKSRKNISALMDIRPDYANIEQDGQLVQVDPDEVAIGTVIVVQPGEKVPIDGIITEGTSTLNTSALTGESLPRDAREGDEIISGCINMTGLLKIRTTKAFGESTVSKILELVENSSSRKSRSEDFIAKFARIYTPAVCYSALALAVL
;
A
#
# COMPACT_ATOMS: atom_id res chain seq x y z
N ASN A 1 1.03 12.27 -21.71
CA ASN A 1 1.57 13.61 -21.84
C ASN A 1 1.89 14.02 -23.29
N PHE A 2 2.43 13.11 -24.14
CA PHE A 2 2.77 13.40 -25.53
C PHE A 2 1.58 13.98 -26.34
N LEU A 3 0.39 13.37 -26.27
CA LEU A 3 -0.80 13.80 -26.99
C LEU A 3 -1.20 15.24 -26.63
N MET A 4 -1.15 15.58 -25.34
CA MET A 4 -1.52 16.91 -24.85
C MET A 4 -0.50 17.97 -25.27
N THR A 5 0.79 17.60 -25.27
CA THR A 5 1.84 18.49 -25.81
C THR A 5 1.61 18.78 -27.28
N VAL A 6 1.30 17.76 -28.08
CA VAL A 6 1.00 17.90 -29.51
C VAL A 6 -0.25 18.76 -29.72
N ALA A 7 -1.31 18.54 -28.95
CA ALA A 7 -2.54 19.35 -29.03
C ALA A 7 -2.30 20.81 -28.69
N THR A 8 -1.54 21.09 -27.62
CA THR A 8 -1.21 22.46 -27.21
C THR A 8 -0.36 23.17 -28.26
N VAL A 9 0.68 22.48 -28.77
CA VAL A 9 1.54 23.03 -29.84
C VAL A 9 0.75 23.27 -31.12
N GLY A 10 -0.15 22.34 -31.48
CA GLY A 10 -1.05 22.48 -32.62
C GLY A 10 -1.97 23.68 -32.51
N ALA A 11 -2.63 23.86 -31.37
CA ALA A 11 -3.51 25.00 -31.12
C ALA A 11 -2.74 26.33 -31.16
N PHE A 12 -1.51 26.36 -30.64
CA PHE A 12 -0.65 27.52 -30.68
C PHE A 12 -0.21 27.87 -32.11
N ALA A 13 0.16 26.85 -32.90
CA ALA A 13 0.54 27.02 -34.31
C ALA A 13 -0.63 27.52 -35.16
N LEU A 14 -1.85 27.02 -34.91
CA LEU A 14 -3.07 27.44 -35.58
C LEU A 14 -3.38 28.91 -35.30
N ALA A 15 -3.30 29.34 -34.04
CA ALA A 15 -3.54 30.72 -33.64
C ALA A 15 -2.55 31.70 -34.29
N ILE A 16 -1.30 31.27 -34.50
CA ILE A 16 -0.27 32.09 -35.23
C ILE A 16 -0.61 32.14 -36.74
N TYR A 17 -1.00 30.98 -37.33
CA TYR A 17 -1.33 30.88 -38.75
C TYR A 17 -2.53 31.73 -39.13
N GLU A 18 -3.58 31.70 -38.36
CA GLU A 18 -4.80 32.47 -38.56
C GLU A 18 -4.64 33.97 -38.24
N LYS A 19 -3.51 34.34 -37.61
CA LYS A 19 -3.28 35.69 -37.09
C LYS A 19 -4.39 36.21 -36.19
N SER A 20 -5.15 35.29 -35.60
CA SER A 20 -6.29 35.60 -34.75
C SER A 20 -5.87 36.21 -33.42
N GLY A 21 -4.64 35.91 -32.96
CA GLY A 21 -4.15 36.31 -31.62
C GLY A 21 -4.92 35.65 -30.48
N ASP A 22 -5.80 34.70 -30.79
CA ASP A 22 -6.65 34.02 -29.80
C ASP A 22 -5.96 32.76 -29.28
N TYR A 23 -5.16 32.92 -28.25
CA TYR A 23 -4.43 31.84 -27.59
C TYR A 23 -5.26 31.19 -26.49
N ASN A 24 -6.54 31.56 -26.32
CA ASN A 24 -7.38 31.10 -25.22
C ASN A 24 -7.60 29.58 -25.24
N GLU A 25 -7.72 28.98 -26.43
CA GLU A 25 -7.88 27.52 -26.57
C GLU A 25 -6.65 26.76 -26.12
N ALA A 26 -5.45 27.20 -26.52
CA ALA A 26 -4.19 26.57 -26.11
C ALA A 26 -3.97 26.69 -24.60
N ILE A 27 -4.29 27.85 -24.02
CA ILE A 27 -4.21 28.09 -22.58
C ILE A 27 -5.22 27.22 -21.83
N ALA A 28 -6.47 27.15 -22.31
CA ALA A 28 -7.52 26.34 -21.70
C ALA A 28 -7.16 24.85 -21.68
N VAL A 29 -6.68 24.29 -22.81
CA VAL A 29 -6.24 22.89 -22.89
C VAL A 29 -5.13 22.60 -21.88
N MET A 30 -4.12 23.48 -21.77
CA MET A 30 -3.01 23.30 -20.85
C MET A 30 -3.45 23.41 -19.40
N LEU A 31 -4.35 24.33 -19.09
CA LEU A 31 -4.87 24.54 -17.74
C LEU A 31 -5.72 23.36 -17.28
N PHE A 32 -6.62 22.87 -18.10
CA PHE A 32 -7.42 21.68 -17.79
C PHE A 32 -6.56 20.43 -17.62
N TYR A 33 -5.52 20.29 -18.44
CA TYR A 33 -4.56 19.21 -18.29
C TYR A 33 -3.85 19.27 -16.94
N GLN A 34 -3.31 20.42 -16.55
CA GLN A 34 -2.62 20.58 -15.28
C GLN A 34 -3.53 20.33 -14.07
N ILE A 35 -4.79 20.79 -14.14
CA ILE A 35 -5.79 20.49 -13.10
C ILE A 35 -6.04 18.99 -13.01
N GLY A 36 -6.20 18.31 -14.14
CA GLY A 36 -6.38 16.86 -14.19
C GLY A 36 -5.20 16.10 -13.58
N GLU A 37 -3.97 16.50 -13.90
CA GLU A 37 -2.75 15.89 -13.35
C GLU A 37 -2.60 16.13 -11.84
N LEU A 38 -3.01 17.32 -11.37
CA LEU A 38 -3.05 17.64 -9.94
C LEU A 38 -4.02 16.68 -9.20
N PHE A 39 -5.23 16.50 -9.70
CA PHE A 39 -6.20 15.59 -9.11
C PHE A 39 -5.73 14.13 -9.16
N GLN A 40 -5.12 13.72 -10.26
CA GLN A 40 -4.56 12.37 -10.40
C GLN A 40 -3.43 12.14 -9.39
N SER A 41 -2.50 13.06 -9.24
CA SER A 41 -1.38 12.94 -8.31
C SER A 41 -1.86 12.93 -6.85
N TYR A 42 -2.87 13.74 -6.52
CA TYR A 42 -3.49 13.74 -5.20
C TYR A 42 -4.19 12.41 -4.89
N ALA A 43 -4.97 11.88 -5.82
CA ALA A 43 -5.68 10.61 -5.66
C ALA A 43 -4.71 9.42 -5.52
N VAL A 44 -3.67 9.36 -6.34
CA VAL A 44 -2.63 8.33 -6.28
C VAL A 44 -1.82 8.44 -4.99
N GLY A 45 -1.44 9.66 -4.58
CA GLY A 45 -0.71 9.90 -3.35
C GLY A 45 -1.47 9.43 -2.11
N LYS A 46 -2.77 9.69 -2.04
CA LYS A 46 -3.65 9.23 -0.95
C LYS A 46 -3.77 7.70 -0.92
N SER A 47 -3.87 7.06 -2.08
CA SER A 47 -3.94 5.59 -2.18
C SER A 47 -2.65 4.93 -1.70
N ARG A 48 -1.48 5.44 -2.07
CA ARG A 48 -0.17 4.93 -1.62
C ARG A 48 0.03 5.07 -0.12
N LYS A 49 -0.44 6.16 0.49
CA LYS A 49 -0.32 6.38 1.93
C LYS A 49 -1.14 5.35 2.75
N ASN A 50 -2.30 4.93 2.23
CA ASN A 50 -3.11 3.90 2.86
C ASN A 50 -2.44 2.51 2.80
N ILE A 51 -1.72 2.20 1.72
CA ILE A 51 -0.98 0.93 1.58
C ILE A 51 0.25 0.92 2.51
N SER A 52 0.94 2.05 2.65
CA SER A 52 2.08 2.17 3.58
C SER A 52 1.66 1.97 5.04
N ALA A 53 0.48 2.43 5.43
CA ALA A 53 -0.05 2.20 6.77
C ALA A 53 -0.37 0.72 7.06
N LEU A 54 -0.69 -0.07 6.02
CA LEU A 54 -0.88 -1.52 6.14
C LEU A 54 0.46 -2.27 6.26
N MET A 55 1.53 -1.75 5.68
CA MET A 55 2.88 -2.31 5.87
C MET A 55 3.42 -2.12 7.29
N ASP A 56 2.90 -1.12 8.00
CA ASP A 56 3.23 -0.87 9.41
C ASP A 56 2.67 -1.96 10.36
N ILE A 57 1.85 -2.89 9.86
CA ILE A 57 1.33 -4.00 10.66
C ILE A 57 2.38 -5.09 10.86
N ARG A 58 3.37 -5.22 9.95
CA ARG A 58 4.42 -6.25 10.06
C ARG A 58 5.26 -6.02 11.31
N PRO A 59 5.43 -7.05 12.18
CA PRO A 59 6.39 -7.01 13.27
C PRO A 59 7.81 -7.12 12.73
N ASP A 60 8.72 -6.34 13.31
CA ASP A 60 10.13 -6.33 12.89
C ASP A 60 10.95 -7.44 13.56
N TYR A 61 10.53 -7.90 14.75
CA TYR A 61 11.22 -8.89 15.56
C TYR A 61 10.24 -9.69 16.44
N ALA A 62 10.72 -10.80 16.97
CA ALA A 62 10.11 -11.54 18.07
C ALA A 62 11.10 -11.64 19.22
N ASN A 63 10.62 -11.47 20.47
CA ASN A 63 11.46 -11.71 21.64
C ASN A 63 11.28 -13.15 22.11
N ILE A 64 12.36 -13.88 22.25
CA ILE A 64 12.41 -15.21 22.85
C ILE A 64 13.26 -15.18 24.12
N GLU A 65 12.94 -16.04 25.08
CA GLU A 65 13.72 -16.18 26.29
C GLU A 65 14.79 -17.26 26.08
N GLN A 66 16.07 -16.87 26.15
CA GLN A 66 17.23 -17.75 26.10
C GLN A 66 18.13 -17.47 27.31
N ASP A 67 18.43 -18.51 28.08
CA ASP A 67 19.28 -18.43 29.29
C ASP A 67 18.85 -17.33 30.28
N GLY A 68 17.55 -17.08 30.40
CA GLY A 68 16.97 -16.06 31.28
C GLY A 68 17.10 -14.62 30.76
N GLN A 69 17.51 -14.44 29.52
CA GLN A 69 17.56 -13.13 28.85
C GLN A 69 16.60 -13.10 27.63
N LEU A 70 16.02 -11.93 27.38
CA LEU A 70 15.24 -11.70 26.17
C LEU A 70 16.18 -11.40 25.01
N VAL A 71 16.06 -12.22 23.97
CA VAL A 71 16.82 -12.08 22.71
C VAL A 71 15.83 -11.77 21.59
N GLN A 72 16.14 -10.74 20.82
CA GLN A 72 15.37 -10.40 19.61
C GLN A 72 15.86 -11.26 18.46
N VAL A 73 14.92 -11.92 17.79
CA VAL A 73 15.15 -12.78 16.62
C VAL A 73 14.23 -12.37 15.48
N ASP A 74 14.59 -12.75 14.27
CA ASP A 74 13.67 -12.59 13.12
C ASP A 74 12.45 -13.49 13.33
N PRO A 75 11.22 -12.98 13.15
CA PRO A 75 10.01 -13.80 13.26
C PRO A 75 10.00 -15.02 12.33
N ASP A 76 10.68 -14.96 11.19
CA ASP A 76 10.82 -16.10 10.27
C ASP A 76 11.66 -17.26 10.85
N GLU A 77 12.51 -16.99 11.84
CA GLU A 77 13.35 -18.01 12.52
C GLU A 77 12.63 -18.69 13.68
N VAL A 78 11.45 -18.20 14.08
CA VAL A 78 10.70 -18.73 15.23
C VAL A 78 9.94 -19.99 14.83
N ALA A 79 10.32 -21.13 15.44
CA ALA A 79 9.63 -22.40 15.21
C ALA A 79 8.26 -22.44 15.89
N ILE A 80 7.36 -23.25 15.33
CA ILE A 80 6.04 -23.54 15.94
C ILE A 80 6.24 -24.19 17.32
N GLY A 81 5.49 -23.72 18.31
CA GLY A 81 5.57 -24.17 19.70
C GLY A 81 6.58 -23.41 20.55
N THR A 82 7.37 -22.50 19.96
CA THR A 82 8.26 -21.61 20.70
C THR A 82 7.46 -20.63 21.55
N VAL A 83 7.93 -20.34 22.76
CA VAL A 83 7.33 -19.30 23.60
C VAL A 83 8.01 -17.97 23.31
N ILE A 84 7.23 -17.03 22.79
CA ILE A 84 7.63 -15.64 22.57
C ILE A 84 7.14 -14.75 23.69
N VAL A 85 7.87 -13.67 23.97
CA VAL A 85 7.52 -12.68 24.98
C VAL A 85 7.14 -11.37 24.29
N VAL A 86 5.95 -10.83 24.61
CA VAL A 86 5.47 -9.57 24.04
C VAL A 86 5.25 -8.57 25.16
N GLN A 87 6.04 -7.50 25.12
CA GLN A 87 5.99 -6.43 26.11
C GLN A 87 4.88 -5.41 25.79
N PRO A 88 4.46 -4.60 26.77
CA PRO A 88 3.56 -3.48 26.51
C PRO A 88 4.12 -2.54 25.42
N GLY A 89 3.28 -2.17 24.45
CA GLY A 89 3.64 -1.35 23.30
C GLY A 89 4.14 -2.15 22.09
N GLU A 90 4.46 -3.42 22.23
CA GLU A 90 4.93 -4.27 21.14
C GLU A 90 3.80 -4.90 20.33
N LYS A 91 4.07 -5.18 19.07
CA LYS A 91 3.19 -5.95 18.20
C LYS A 91 3.38 -7.44 18.46
N VAL A 92 2.31 -8.21 18.45
CA VAL A 92 2.35 -9.67 18.49
C VAL A 92 2.92 -10.18 17.16
N PRO A 93 4.07 -10.86 17.14
CA PRO A 93 4.72 -11.22 15.89
C PRO A 93 4.08 -12.41 15.19
N ILE A 94 3.62 -13.41 15.93
CA ILE A 94 3.11 -14.69 15.39
C ILE A 94 1.84 -15.07 16.13
N ASP A 95 0.91 -15.72 15.42
CA ASP A 95 -0.31 -16.26 16.03
C ASP A 95 0.02 -17.34 17.07
N GLY A 96 -0.70 -17.35 18.17
CA GLY A 96 -0.44 -18.30 19.23
C GLY A 96 -1.52 -18.35 20.32
N ILE A 97 -1.18 -19.01 21.42
CA ILE A 97 -2.00 -19.12 22.63
C ILE A 97 -1.21 -18.48 23.79
N ILE A 98 -1.86 -17.65 24.57
CA ILE A 98 -1.28 -17.03 25.75
C ILE A 98 -1.05 -18.11 26.81
N THR A 99 0.19 -18.30 27.22
CA THR A 99 0.57 -19.28 28.26
C THR A 99 0.75 -18.64 29.62
N GLU A 100 1.03 -17.33 29.65
CA GLU A 100 1.25 -16.58 30.90
C GLU A 100 0.96 -15.10 30.68
N GLY A 101 0.33 -14.48 31.66
CA GLY A 101 0.09 -13.03 31.68
C GLY A 101 -1.37 -12.66 31.33
N THR A 102 -1.65 -11.39 31.58
CA THR A 102 -2.93 -10.74 31.23
C THR A 102 -2.63 -9.38 30.68
N SER A 103 -3.35 -8.98 29.65
CA SER A 103 -3.19 -7.67 29.03
C SER A 103 -4.47 -7.22 28.32
N THR A 104 -4.41 -6.03 27.75
CA THR A 104 -5.39 -5.49 26.83
C THR A 104 -4.74 -5.36 25.46
N LEU A 105 -5.43 -5.79 24.42
CA LEU A 105 -4.92 -5.80 23.04
C LEU A 105 -5.64 -4.74 22.20
N ASN A 106 -4.88 -3.98 21.44
CA ASN A 106 -5.43 -3.14 20.39
C ASN A 106 -5.44 -3.93 19.07
N THR A 107 -6.63 -4.23 18.57
CA THR A 107 -6.86 -4.99 17.35
C THR A 107 -7.31 -4.09 16.19
N SER A 108 -7.38 -2.79 16.37
CA SER A 108 -8.00 -1.83 15.43
C SER A 108 -7.38 -1.88 14.03
N ALA A 109 -6.09 -2.12 13.92
CA ALA A 109 -5.40 -2.22 12.64
C ALA A 109 -5.84 -3.45 11.81
N LEU A 110 -6.34 -4.51 12.47
CA LEU A 110 -6.73 -5.77 11.83
C LEU A 110 -8.24 -5.87 11.63
N THR A 111 -9.01 -5.48 12.64
CA THR A 111 -10.47 -5.66 12.67
C THR A 111 -11.24 -4.37 12.39
N GLY A 112 -10.59 -3.22 12.50
CA GLY A 112 -11.24 -1.91 12.43
C GLY A 112 -11.98 -1.53 13.73
N GLU A 113 -12.02 -2.40 14.75
CA GLU A 113 -12.66 -2.14 16.03
C GLU A 113 -11.74 -1.30 16.93
N SER A 114 -12.21 -0.15 17.37
CA SER A 114 -11.43 0.76 18.22
C SER A 114 -11.44 0.38 19.71
N LEU A 115 -12.29 -0.56 20.12
CA LEU A 115 -12.36 -1.00 21.51
C LEU A 115 -11.25 -2.03 21.78
N PRO A 116 -10.40 -1.78 22.79
CA PRO A 116 -9.40 -2.77 23.20
C PRO A 116 -10.07 -4.06 23.72
N ARG A 117 -9.46 -5.21 23.42
CA ARG A 117 -9.91 -6.54 23.85
C ARG A 117 -9.05 -7.02 25.01
N ASP A 118 -9.68 -7.49 26.06
CA ASP A 118 -8.96 -8.18 27.14
C ASP A 118 -8.40 -9.53 26.64
N ALA A 119 -7.22 -9.85 27.12
CA ALA A 119 -6.50 -11.09 26.80
C ALA A 119 -5.92 -11.72 28.06
N ARG A 120 -6.14 -13.02 28.22
CA ARG A 120 -5.80 -13.81 29.39
C ARG A 120 -5.13 -15.11 29.01
N GLU A 121 -4.54 -15.79 29.97
CA GLU A 121 -4.00 -17.13 29.79
C GLU A 121 -5.05 -18.09 29.21
N GLY A 122 -4.67 -18.84 28.17
CA GLY A 122 -5.51 -19.75 27.40
C GLY A 122 -6.21 -19.11 26.20
N ASP A 123 -6.21 -17.79 26.05
CA ASP A 123 -6.83 -17.12 24.93
C ASP A 123 -5.95 -17.25 23.66
N GLU A 124 -6.61 -17.41 22.50
CA GLU A 124 -5.95 -17.28 21.21
C GLU A 124 -5.66 -15.82 20.88
N ILE A 125 -4.46 -15.58 20.40
CA ILE A 125 -4.00 -14.27 19.97
C ILE A 125 -3.50 -14.30 18.52
N ILE A 126 -3.87 -13.29 17.75
CA ILE A 126 -3.49 -13.16 16.36
C ILE A 126 -2.32 -12.16 16.21
N SER A 127 -1.43 -12.44 15.26
CA SER A 127 -0.32 -11.56 14.93
C SER A 127 -0.81 -10.20 14.41
N GLY A 128 -0.02 -9.14 14.64
CA GLY A 128 -0.36 -7.77 14.25
C GLY A 128 -1.18 -6.99 15.27
N CYS A 129 -1.69 -7.63 16.35
CA CYS A 129 -2.26 -6.92 17.49
C CYS A 129 -1.17 -6.20 18.27
N ILE A 130 -1.48 -5.04 18.87
CA ILE A 130 -0.58 -4.33 19.76
C ILE A 130 -0.92 -4.67 21.20
N ASN A 131 0.07 -5.15 21.95
CA ASN A 131 -0.02 -5.39 23.37
C ASN A 131 -0.01 -4.05 24.13
N MET A 132 -0.99 -3.78 25.01
CA MET A 132 -1.15 -2.45 25.59
C MET A 132 -0.62 -2.33 27.03
N THR A 133 -0.87 -3.30 27.90
CA THR A 133 -0.74 -3.09 29.34
C THR A 133 0.19 -4.07 30.07
N GLY A 134 0.04 -5.37 29.83
CA GLY A 134 0.76 -6.42 30.56
C GLY A 134 1.78 -7.14 29.71
N LEU A 135 2.76 -7.82 30.34
CA LEU A 135 3.64 -8.73 29.63
C LEU A 135 2.89 -10.02 29.31
N LEU A 136 3.01 -10.49 28.09
CA LEU A 136 2.41 -11.74 27.64
C LEU A 136 3.48 -12.73 27.20
N LYS A 137 3.38 -13.98 27.63
CA LYS A 137 4.09 -15.12 27.04
C LYS A 137 3.13 -15.88 26.16
N ILE A 138 3.49 -16.09 24.91
CA ILE A 138 2.65 -16.66 23.88
C ILE A 138 3.37 -17.84 23.26
N ARG A 139 2.72 -19.00 23.25
CA ARG A 139 3.21 -20.16 22.51
C ARG A 139 2.71 -20.10 21.08
N THR A 140 3.61 -20.05 20.13
CA THR A 140 3.30 -19.95 18.71
C THR A 140 2.59 -21.19 18.22
N THR A 141 1.51 -21.01 17.45
CA THR A 141 0.71 -22.12 16.85
C THR A 141 0.93 -22.24 15.35
N LYS A 142 1.56 -21.23 14.74
CA LYS A 142 1.84 -21.17 13.30
C LYS A 142 3.28 -20.71 13.07
N ALA A 143 3.81 -20.99 11.88
CA ALA A 143 5.01 -20.32 11.40
C ALA A 143 4.68 -18.86 10.99
N PHE A 144 5.67 -17.97 10.99
CA PHE A 144 5.45 -16.55 10.67
C PHE A 144 4.80 -16.37 9.29
N GLY A 145 5.26 -17.09 8.26
CA GLY A 145 4.68 -17.03 6.91
C GLY A 145 3.21 -17.47 6.82
N GLU A 146 2.73 -18.26 7.79
CA GLU A 146 1.34 -18.70 7.90
C GLU A 146 0.51 -17.86 8.88
N SER A 147 1.14 -16.88 9.52
CA SER A 147 0.49 -15.98 10.49
C SER A 147 -0.57 -15.10 9.84
N THR A 148 -1.48 -14.60 10.65
CA THR A 148 -2.56 -13.72 10.18
C THR A 148 -2.01 -12.46 9.51
N VAL A 149 -0.98 -11.84 10.08
CA VAL A 149 -0.37 -10.64 9.50
C VAL A 149 0.28 -10.92 8.14
N SER A 150 1.00 -12.04 7.99
CA SER A 150 1.65 -12.42 6.73
C SER A 150 0.63 -12.66 5.62
N LYS A 151 -0.49 -13.32 5.92
CA LYS A 151 -1.59 -13.52 4.95
C LYS A 151 -2.25 -12.20 4.52
N ILE A 152 -2.44 -11.27 5.45
CA ILE A 152 -2.99 -9.95 5.12
C ILE A 152 -2.03 -9.20 4.19
N LEU A 153 -0.73 -9.19 4.49
CA LEU A 153 0.28 -8.54 3.66
C LEU A 153 0.35 -9.16 2.26
N GLU A 154 0.31 -10.49 2.15
CA GLU A 154 0.28 -11.20 0.87
C GLU A 154 -0.96 -10.82 0.02
N LEU A 155 -2.14 -10.75 0.64
CA LEU A 155 -3.37 -10.33 -0.04
C LEU A 155 -3.29 -8.89 -0.55
N VAL A 156 -2.71 -7.98 0.23
CA VAL A 156 -2.51 -6.57 -0.16
C VAL A 156 -1.51 -6.46 -1.30
N GLU A 157 -0.38 -7.16 -1.22
CA GLU A 157 0.65 -7.16 -2.27
C GLU A 157 0.13 -7.74 -3.59
N ASN A 158 -0.56 -8.88 -3.53
CA ASN A 158 -1.18 -9.51 -4.69
C ASN A 158 -2.28 -8.63 -5.32
N SER A 159 -3.04 -7.89 -4.52
CA SER A 159 -4.05 -6.95 -5.00
C SER A 159 -3.41 -5.76 -5.72
N SER A 160 -2.30 -5.24 -5.19
CA SER A 160 -1.53 -4.16 -5.80
C SER A 160 -0.88 -4.57 -7.11
N SER A 161 -0.37 -5.80 -7.21
CA SER A 161 0.27 -6.33 -8.43
C SER A 161 -0.72 -6.55 -9.59
N ARG A 162 -1.97 -6.91 -9.28
CA ARG A 162 -3.04 -7.03 -10.30
C ARG A 162 -3.42 -5.69 -10.91
N LYS A 163 -3.44 -4.62 -10.11
CA LYS A 163 -3.71 -3.26 -10.60
C LYS A 163 -2.61 -2.78 -11.55
N SER A 164 -1.36 -3.08 -11.24
CA SER A 164 -0.19 -2.77 -12.08
C SER A 164 -0.28 -3.41 -13.47
N ARG A 165 -0.74 -4.66 -13.60
CA ARG A 165 -0.88 -5.33 -14.91
C ARG A 165 -1.87 -4.64 -15.84
N SER A 166 -2.98 -4.13 -15.30
CA SER A 166 -3.98 -3.39 -16.09
C SER A 166 -3.44 -2.03 -16.53
N GLU A 167 -2.69 -1.34 -15.66
CA GLU A 167 -2.03 -0.08 -15.98
C GLU A 167 -0.94 -0.26 -17.04
N ASP A 168 -0.16 -1.34 -16.97
CA ASP A 168 0.84 -1.69 -17.98
C ASP A 168 0.22 -1.99 -19.36
N PHE A 169 -0.92 -2.67 -19.39
CA PHE A 169 -1.65 -2.93 -20.64
C PHE A 169 -2.12 -1.62 -21.28
N ILE A 170 -2.74 -0.74 -20.50
CA ILE A 170 -3.21 0.57 -20.97
C ILE A 170 -2.02 1.43 -21.44
N ALA A 171 -0.92 1.42 -20.72
CA ALA A 171 0.28 2.16 -21.10
C ALA A 171 0.90 1.64 -22.41
N LYS A 172 0.95 0.31 -22.61
CA LYS A 172 1.42 -0.32 -23.85
C LYS A 172 0.50 0.01 -25.03
N PHE A 173 -0.82 -0.08 -24.82
CA PHE A 173 -1.80 0.27 -25.84
C PHE A 173 -1.67 1.74 -26.24
N ALA A 174 -1.63 2.64 -25.28
CA ALA A 174 -1.49 4.08 -25.52
C ALA A 174 -0.19 4.42 -26.27
N ARG A 175 0.90 3.72 -26.03
CA ARG A 175 2.19 3.92 -26.71
C ARG A 175 2.11 3.69 -28.21
N ILE A 176 1.25 2.79 -28.67
CA ILE A 176 1.09 2.47 -30.11
C ILE A 176 -0.05 3.30 -30.68
N TYR A 177 -1.19 3.36 -29.97
CA TYR A 177 -2.39 4.04 -30.45
C TYR A 177 -2.19 5.54 -30.61
N THR A 178 -1.54 6.19 -29.64
CA THR A 178 -1.35 7.66 -29.65
C THR A 178 -0.56 8.17 -30.86
N PRO A 179 0.61 7.61 -31.20
CA PRO A 179 1.32 8.02 -32.42
C PRO A 179 0.53 7.74 -33.69
N ALA A 180 -0.17 6.58 -33.77
CA ALA A 180 -0.97 6.22 -34.95
C ALA A 180 -2.06 7.24 -35.23
N VAL A 181 -2.77 7.68 -34.19
CA VAL A 181 -3.82 8.73 -34.30
C VAL A 181 -3.19 10.06 -34.70
N CYS A 182 -2.08 10.45 -34.09
CA CYS A 182 -1.41 11.72 -34.41
C CYS A 182 -0.93 11.76 -35.86
N TYR A 183 -0.31 10.68 -36.37
CA TYR A 183 0.15 10.63 -37.74
C TYR A 183 -1.00 10.57 -38.75
N SER A 184 -2.09 9.85 -38.44
CA SER A 184 -3.29 9.84 -39.30
C SER A 184 -3.97 11.20 -39.37
N ALA A 185 -4.08 11.92 -38.24
CA ALA A 185 -4.62 13.27 -38.21
C ALA A 185 -3.74 14.25 -39.00
N LEU A 186 -2.42 14.14 -38.86
CA LEU A 186 -1.48 14.98 -39.64
C LEU A 186 -1.56 14.71 -41.14
N ALA A 187 -1.69 13.44 -41.54
CA ALA A 187 -1.87 13.07 -42.94
C ALA A 187 -3.18 13.64 -43.52
N LEU A 188 -4.27 13.62 -42.76
CA LEU A 188 -5.54 14.21 -43.13
C LEU A 188 -5.52 15.75 -43.24
N ALA A 189 -4.68 16.39 -42.41
CA ALA A 189 -4.56 17.84 -42.41
C ALA A 189 -3.73 18.38 -43.62
N VAL A 190 -2.89 17.52 -44.23
CA VAL A 190 -2.04 17.88 -45.40
C VAL A 190 -2.72 17.54 -46.74
N LEU A 191 -3.75 16.72 -46.75
CA LEU A 191 -4.60 16.41 -47.94
C LEU A 191 -5.65 17.48 -48.18
#